data_1197c8585192262be89392b60db40466
#
_entry.id   1197c8585192262be89392b60db40466
#
_cell.length_a   1.000
_cell.length_b   1.000
_cell.length_c   1.000
_cell.angle_alpha   90.00
_cell.angle_beta   90.00
_cell.angle_gamma   90.00
#
_symmetry.space_group_name_H-M   'P 1'
#
loop_
_entity.id
_entity.type
_entity.pdbx_description
1 polymer ?
#
loop_
_entity_poly.entity_id
_entity_poly.type
_entity_poly.pdbx_seq_one_letter_code
_entity_poly.pdbx_strand_id
1 'polypeptide(L)'
;MADSQDNALLSKIHAFLVTQAQSVDKMDTETELAKRFQVSRYRVRLVLDKLTQMGILSRTQKRGMTLDKVSPEKLADNFSTQLTLSGFDLREFLEARLALADEMAPLIVMRVTPASLETLENLLSQMQGTEEVKPAAFLLHREFLKVLYAASGNRVLEAYALALEKSWQGFIGEAGGIRARMPETLIDADKKILKALRVCDARGLAEVLGRALREEMLPLIEH
;
A
#
# COMPACT_ATOMS: atom_id res chain seq x y z
N MET A 1 12.52 28.67 9.83
CA MET A 1 13.94 28.54 9.41
C MET A 1 14.61 27.25 9.92
N ALA A 2 14.41 26.82 11.16
CA ALA A 2 14.98 25.55 11.68
C ALA A 2 14.49 24.31 10.91
N ASP A 3 13.20 24.20 10.62
CA ASP A 3 12.60 23.08 9.87
C ASP A 3 13.16 22.91 8.44
N SER A 4 13.49 24.00 7.77
CA SER A 4 14.09 23.96 6.43
C SER A 4 15.54 23.42 6.47
N GLN A 5 16.29 23.76 7.52
CA GLN A 5 17.66 23.27 7.70
C GLN A 5 17.70 21.79 8.09
N ASP A 6 16.74 21.33 8.87
CA ASP A 6 16.65 19.92 9.29
C ASP A 6 16.17 19.04 8.15
N ASN A 7 15.25 19.52 7.28
CA ASN A 7 14.86 18.82 6.06
C ASN A 7 16.01 18.74 5.03
N ALA A 8 16.82 19.80 4.89
CA ALA A 8 18.00 19.77 4.04
C ALA A 8 19.07 18.78 4.57
N LEU A 9 19.25 18.70 5.88
CA LEU A 9 20.16 17.74 6.51
C LEU A 9 19.66 16.31 6.33
N LEU A 10 18.34 16.07 6.49
CA LEU A 10 17.72 14.77 6.26
C LEU A 10 17.97 14.29 4.83
N SER A 11 17.73 15.14 3.83
CA SER A 11 17.95 14.79 2.42
C SER A 11 19.42 14.45 2.15
N LYS A 12 20.36 15.21 2.72
CA LYS A 12 21.81 14.97 2.55
C LYS A 12 22.25 13.65 3.19
N ILE A 13 21.83 13.39 4.42
CA ILE A 13 22.15 12.14 5.13
C ILE A 13 21.53 10.95 4.39
N HIS A 14 20.24 11.04 3.99
CA HIS A 14 19.59 9.98 3.24
C HIS A 14 20.32 9.66 1.92
N ALA A 15 20.62 10.67 1.10
CA ALA A 15 21.34 10.47 -0.17
C ALA A 15 22.72 9.81 0.06
N PHE A 16 23.44 10.23 1.11
CA PHE A 16 24.71 9.63 1.48
C PHE A 16 24.55 8.15 1.88
N LEU A 17 23.59 7.83 2.74
CA LEU A 17 23.33 6.46 3.19
C LEU A 17 22.93 5.54 2.04
N VAL A 18 22.13 6.05 1.08
CA VAL A 18 21.78 5.30 -0.15
C VAL A 18 23.04 4.96 -0.97
N THR A 19 23.93 5.92 -1.15
CA THR A 19 25.19 5.69 -1.87
C THR A 19 26.09 4.71 -1.11
N GLN A 20 26.19 4.86 0.20
CA GLN A 20 27.00 4.00 1.05
C GLN A 20 26.49 2.54 1.03
N ALA A 21 25.18 2.32 1.08
CA ALA A 21 24.58 0.98 1.05
C ALA A 21 24.85 0.21 -0.24
N GLN A 22 25.24 0.89 -1.33
CA GLN A 22 25.62 0.26 -2.60
C GLN A 22 27.09 -0.18 -2.63
N SER A 23 27.93 0.36 -1.75
CA SER A 23 29.38 0.23 -1.84
C SER A 23 30.05 -0.43 -0.64
N VAL A 24 29.38 -0.56 0.51
CA VAL A 24 29.96 -1.12 1.74
C VAL A 24 28.94 -1.97 2.53
N ASP A 25 29.47 -2.99 3.21
CA ASP A 25 28.64 -3.88 4.06
C ASP A 25 28.19 -3.24 5.37
N LYS A 26 28.84 -2.16 5.80
CA LYS A 26 28.57 -1.51 7.09
C LYS A 26 28.42 0.00 6.91
N MET A 27 27.30 0.51 7.37
CA MET A 27 26.99 1.95 7.34
C MET A 27 27.72 2.72 8.43
N ASP A 28 27.98 4.01 8.14
CA ASP A 28 28.56 4.95 9.10
C ASP A 28 27.73 5.05 10.37
N THR A 29 28.41 5.13 11.51
CA THR A 29 27.78 5.35 12.81
C THR A 29 27.29 6.80 12.98
N GLU A 30 26.45 7.06 13.98
CA GLU A 30 26.03 8.44 14.34
C GLU A 30 27.21 9.39 14.52
N THR A 31 28.34 8.90 15.08
CA THR A 31 29.53 9.70 15.31
C THR A 31 30.27 10.04 14.02
N GLU A 32 30.36 9.09 13.11
CA GLU A 32 30.96 9.28 11.79
C GLU A 32 30.13 10.23 10.91
N LEU A 33 28.82 10.07 10.92
CA LEU A 33 27.90 10.98 10.25
C LEU A 33 27.97 12.40 10.83
N ALA A 34 28.04 12.55 12.16
CA ALA A 34 28.16 13.85 12.79
C ALA A 34 29.45 14.58 12.38
N LYS A 35 30.57 13.87 12.31
CA LYS A 35 31.86 14.41 11.82
C LYS A 35 31.77 14.79 10.33
N ARG A 36 31.21 13.90 9.50
CA ARG A 36 31.12 14.10 8.04
C ARG A 36 30.27 15.31 7.67
N PHE A 37 29.12 15.46 8.32
CA PHE A 37 28.17 16.55 8.04
C PHE A 37 28.39 17.80 8.88
N GLN A 38 29.41 17.80 9.76
CA GLN A 38 29.78 18.92 10.66
C GLN A 38 28.60 19.41 11.51
N VAL A 39 27.81 18.47 12.04
CA VAL A 39 26.68 18.72 12.92
C VAL A 39 26.81 17.96 14.23
N SER A 40 26.00 18.34 15.24
CA SER A 40 25.99 17.60 16.51
C SER A 40 25.43 16.17 16.33
N ARG A 41 25.92 15.23 17.15
CA ARG A 41 25.36 13.85 17.20
C ARG A 41 23.85 13.84 17.48
N TYR A 42 23.36 14.79 18.28
CA TYR A 42 21.95 14.94 18.57
C TYR A 42 21.13 15.21 17.29
N ARG A 43 21.60 16.14 16.43
CA ARG A 43 20.90 16.40 15.16
C ARG A 43 20.93 15.21 14.20
N VAL A 44 22.05 14.49 14.14
CA VAL A 44 22.12 13.24 13.36
C VAL A 44 21.11 12.22 13.88
N ARG A 45 21.04 12.03 15.20
CA ARG A 45 20.08 11.10 15.82
C ARG A 45 18.64 11.45 15.46
N LEU A 46 18.23 12.71 15.53
CA LEU A 46 16.90 13.16 15.15
C LEU A 46 16.59 12.82 13.68
N VAL A 47 17.54 13.04 12.78
CA VAL A 47 17.38 12.70 11.36
C VAL A 47 17.25 11.19 11.17
N LEU A 48 18.10 10.41 11.82
CA LEU A 48 18.05 8.95 11.72
C LEU A 48 16.77 8.36 12.34
N ASP A 49 16.28 8.94 13.44
CA ASP A 49 15.00 8.56 14.05
C ASP A 49 13.83 8.84 13.09
N LYS A 50 13.87 10.00 12.42
CA LYS A 50 12.88 10.36 11.40
C LYS A 50 12.91 9.37 10.22
N LEU A 51 14.09 9.03 9.71
CA LEU A 51 14.23 8.01 8.65
C LEU A 51 13.76 6.61 9.11
N THR A 52 13.97 6.27 10.38
CA THR A 52 13.47 5.01 10.96
C THR A 52 11.94 5.01 11.06
N GLN A 53 11.34 6.10 11.52
CA GLN A 53 9.89 6.28 11.57
C GLN A 53 9.25 6.21 10.18
N MET A 54 9.93 6.74 9.17
CA MET A 54 9.51 6.63 7.76
C MET A 54 9.70 5.21 7.17
N GLY A 55 10.28 4.27 7.93
CA GLY A 55 10.55 2.90 7.47
C GLY A 55 11.67 2.81 6.42
N ILE A 56 12.47 3.86 6.27
CA ILE A 56 13.60 3.91 5.33
C ILE A 56 14.84 3.26 5.94
N LEU A 57 14.96 3.33 7.27
CA LEU A 57 16.11 2.86 8.01
C LEU A 57 15.70 1.90 9.12
N SER A 58 16.45 0.80 9.26
CA SER A 58 16.35 -0.10 10.41
C SER A 58 17.61 -0.05 11.26
N ARG A 59 17.45 -0.17 12.59
CA ARG A 59 18.54 -0.27 13.55
C ARG A 59 18.43 -1.57 14.32
N THR A 60 19.44 -2.41 14.23
CA THR A 60 19.51 -3.65 15.00
C THR A 60 20.82 -3.72 15.79
N GLN A 61 20.76 -4.27 17.01
CA GLN A 61 21.96 -4.43 17.86
C GLN A 61 23.07 -5.27 17.20
N LYS A 62 22.69 -6.27 16.38
CA LYS A 62 23.65 -7.17 15.75
C LYS A 62 24.19 -6.67 14.41
N ARG A 63 23.40 -5.97 13.61
CA ARG A 63 23.77 -5.54 12.25
C ARG A 63 24.04 -4.05 12.11
N GLY A 64 23.82 -3.28 13.20
CA GLY A 64 23.91 -1.83 13.14
C GLY A 64 22.77 -1.20 12.36
N MET A 65 23.10 -0.21 11.56
CA MET A 65 22.19 0.56 10.74
C MET A 65 22.12 -0.04 9.32
N THR A 66 20.93 -0.24 8.79
CA THR A 66 20.68 -0.77 7.43
C THR A 66 19.59 0.04 6.76
N LEU A 67 19.70 0.25 5.45
CA LEU A 67 18.58 0.79 4.67
C LEU A 67 17.57 -0.33 4.39
N ASP A 68 16.32 -0.06 4.71
CA ASP A 68 15.22 -0.93 4.36
C ASP A 68 14.82 -0.67 2.89
N LYS A 69 14.57 -1.75 2.16
CA LYS A 69 13.81 -1.63 0.92
C LYS A 69 12.37 -1.35 1.36
N VAL A 70 11.93 -0.11 1.22
CA VAL A 70 10.57 0.26 1.57
C VAL A 70 9.62 -0.55 0.68
N SER A 71 8.80 -1.39 1.31
CA SER A 71 7.78 -2.16 0.59
C SER A 71 6.56 -1.29 0.28
N PRO A 72 5.76 -1.64 -0.75
CA PRO A 72 4.50 -0.97 -1.04
C PRO A 72 3.58 -0.91 0.18
N GLU A 73 3.56 -1.98 1.02
CA GLU A 73 2.74 -2.05 2.21
C GLU A 73 3.16 -1.03 3.28
N LYS A 74 4.48 -0.87 3.53
CA LYS A 74 4.98 0.14 4.47
C LYS A 74 4.68 1.57 4.00
N LEU A 75 4.81 1.84 2.70
CA LEU A 75 4.39 3.12 2.13
C LEU A 75 2.88 3.34 2.31
N ALA A 76 2.09 2.32 2.03
CA ALA A 76 0.64 2.35 2.19
C ALA A 76 0.23 2.61 3.64
N ASP A 77 0.90 2.01 4.64
CA ASP A 77 0.62 2.24 6.06
C ASP A 77 0.80 3.71 6.46
N ASN A 78 1.92 4.30 6.04
CA ASN A 78 2.20 5.71 6.33
C ASN A 78 1.22 6.65 5.64
N PHE A 79 0.93 6.40 4.36
CA PHE A 79 0.06 7.25 3.55
C PHE A 79 -1.41 7.12 3.94
N SER A 80 -1.89 5.90 4.25
CA SER A 80 -3.27 5.69 4.70
C SER A 80 -3.58 6.43 6.00
N THR A 81 -2.64 6.45 6.95
CA THR A 81 -2.79 7.21 8.19
C THR A 81 -2.97 8.71 7.90
N GLN A 82 -2.15 9.27 7.00
CA GLN A 82 -2.27 10.68 6.61
C GLN A 82 -3.60 10.96 5.91
N LEU A 83 -4.01 10.11 4.98
CA LEU A 83 -5.29 10.25 4.28
C LEU A 83 -6.48 10.25 5.26
N THR A 84 -6.52 9.29 6.20
CA THR A 84 -7.60 9.18 7.18
C THR A 84 -7.68 10.42 8.08
N LEU A 85 -6.53 10.97 8.50
CA LEU A 85 -6.48 12.15 9.38
C LEU A 85 -6.70 13.48 8.63
N SER A 86 -6.63 13.51 7.30
CA SER A 86 -6.74 14.75 6.51
C SER A 86 -8.17 15.19 6.25
N GLY A 87 -9.17 14.38 6.59
CA GLY A 87 -10.59 14.74 6.44
C GLY A 87 -11.05 14.90 4.99
N PHE A 88 -10.45 14.15 4.05
CA PHE A 88 -10.91 14.12 2.65
C PHE A 88 -12.33 13.57 2.55
N ASP A 89 -13.08 14.04 1.55
CA ASP A 89 -14.42 13.54 1.25
C ASP A 89 -14.37 12.11 0.68
N LEU A 90 -15.37 11.31 1.03
CA LEU A 90 -15.54 9.94 0.49
C LEU A 90 -15.68 9.94 -1.03
N ARG A 91 -16.22 11.00 -1.62
CA ARG A 91 -16.32 11.15 -3.09
C ARG A 91 -14.94 11.28 -3.72
N GLU A 92 -14.04 12.06 -3.13
CA GLU A 92 -12.64 12.21 -3.57
C GLU A 92 -11.91 10.86 -3.50
N PHE A 93 -12.18 10.06 -2.44
CA PHE A 93 -11.66 8.70 -2.33
C PHE A 93 -12.17 7.78 -3.43
N LEU A 94 -13.46 7.81 -3.74
CA LEU A 94 -14.03 7.01 -4.83
C LEU A 94 -13.41 7.38 -6.17
N GLU A 95 -13.31 8.67 -6.47
CA GLU A 95 -12.69 9.16 -7.70
C GLU A 95 -11.24 8.71 -7.85
N ALA A 96 -10.45 8.79 -6.78
CA ALA A 96 -9.06 8.35 -6.77
C ALA A 96 -8.95 6.81 -6.98
N ARG A 97 -9.80 6.01 -6.32
CA ARG A 97 -9.83 4.55 -6.48
C ARG A 97 -10.24 4.15 -7.91
N LEU A 98 -11.22 4.82 -8.49
CA LEU A 98 -11.66 4.58 -9.87
C LEU A 98 -10.56 4.88 -10.88
N ALA A 99 -9.90 6.05 -10.75
CA ALA A 99 -8.79 6.42 -11.62
C ALA A 99 -7.63 5.42 -11.54
N LEU A 100 -7.27 4.96 -10.34
CA LEU A 100 -6.26 3.92 -10.17
C LEU A 100 -6.68 2.58 -10.78
N ALA A 101 -7.93 2.16 -10.62
CA ALA A 101 -8.42 0.91 -11.19
C ALA A 101 -8.34 0.92 -12.72
N ASP A 102 -8.74 2.02 -13.36
CA ASP A 102 -8.68 2.20 -14.82
C ASP A 102 -7.22 2.13 -15.33
N GLU A 103 -6.29 2.83 -14.70
CA GLU A 103 -4.89 2.85 -15.11
C GLU A 103 -4.12 1.57 -14.74
N MET A 104 -4.49 0.89 -13.68
CA MET A 104 -3.82 -0.35 -13.26
C MET A 104 -4.29 -1.58 -14.05
N ALA A 105 -5.53 -1.62 -14.50
CA ALA A 105 -6.09 -2.79 -15.19
C ALA A 105 -5.26 -3.25 -16.41
N PRO A 106 -4.85 -2.38 -17.35
CA PRO A 106 -4.01 -2.79 -18.48
C PRO A 106 -2.62 -3.29 -18.03
N LEU A 107 -2.04 -2.69 -16.98
CA LEU A 107 -0.75 -3.13 -16.45
C LEU A 107 -0.86 -4.51 -15.80
N ILE A 108 -1.92 -4.76 -15.04
CA ILE A 108 -2.20 -6.05 -14.40
C ILE A 108 -2.36 -7.13 -15.44
N VAL A 109 -3.23 -6.91 -16.43
CA VAL A 109 -3.49 -7.89 -17.50
C VAL A 109 -2.22 -8.23 -18.30
N MET A 110 -1.39 -7.22 -18.56
CA MET A 110 -0.15 -7.42 -19.32
C MET A 110 0.94 -8.17 -18.52
N ARG A 111 0.92 -8.09 -17.18
CA ARG A 111 2.02 -8.54 -16.33
C ARG A 111 1.65 -9.65 -15.36
N VAL A 112 0.37 -10.00 -15.23
CA VAL A 112 -0.08 -11.09 -14.36
C VAL A 112 0.63 -12.39 -14.76
N THR A 113 1.16 -13.09 -13.78
CA THR A 113 1.86 -14.37 -13.98
C THR A 113 0.93 -15.55 -13.68
N PRO A 114 1.24 -16.76 -14.21
CA PRO A 114 0.50 -17.97 -13.83
C PRO A 114 0.47 -18.21 -12.32
N ALA A 115 1.58 -17.94 -11.62
CA ALA A 115 1.66 -18.05 -10.15
C ALA A 115 0.74 -17.06 -9.43
N SER A 116 0.64 -15.81 -9.93
CA SER A 116 -0.30 -14.83 -9.39
C SER A 116 -1.74 -15.26 -9.61
N LEU A 117 -2.07 -15.79 -10.78
CA LEU A 117 -3.41 -16.31 -11.08
C LEU A 117 -3.78 -17.48 -10.16
N GLU A 118 -2.88 -18.44 -9.98
CA GLU A 118 -3.09 -19.57 -9.08
C GLU A 118 -3.33 -19.09 -7.63
N THR A 119 -2.58 -18.09 -7.18
CA THR A 119 -2.76 -17.50 -5.84
C THR A 119 -4.14 -16.85 -5.70
N LEU A 120 -4.56 -16.08 -6.69
CA LEU A 120 -5.89 -15.44 -6.72
C LEU A 120 -7.02 -16.49 -6.73
N GLU A 121 -6.89 -17.57 -7.50
CA GLU A 121 -7.83 -18.67 -7.55
C GLU A 121 -7.96 -19.40 -6.22
N ASN A 122 -6.83 -19.65 -5.56
CA ASN A 122 -6.80 -20.27 -4.23
C ASN A 122 -7.47 -19.39 -3.17
N LEU A 123 -7.23 -18.06 -3.19
CA LEU A 123 -7.89 -17.13 -2.29
C LEU A 123 -9.40 -17.09 -2.50
N LEU A 124 -9.84 -17.05 -3.76
CA LEU A 124 -11.28 -17.10 -4.09
C LEU A 124 -11.93 -18.42 -3.63
N SER A 125 -11.25 -19.55 -3.82
CA SER A 125 -11.75 -20.86 -3.35
C SER A 125 -11.90 -20.89 -1.83
N GLN A 126 -10.95 -20.33 -1.08
CA GLN A 126 -11.03 -20.22 0.38
C GLN A 126 -12.22 -19.33 0.81
N MET A 127 -12.46 -18.19 0.12
CA MET A 127 -13.62 -17.33 0.41
C MET A 127 -14.95 -18.07 0.23
N GLN A 128 -15.06 -18.89 -0.80
CA GLN A 128 -16.27 -19.70 -1.08
C GLN A 128 -16.53 -20.78 -0.02
N GLY A 129 -15.49 -21.29 0.64
CA GLY A 129 -15.61 -22.25 1.73
C GLY A 129 -15.95 -21.64 3.10
N THR A 130 -16.02 -20.31 3.21
CA THR A 130 -16.24 -19.58 4.49
C THR A 130 -17.66 -19.03 4.62
N GLU A 131 -18.70 -19.71 4.12
CA GLU A 131 -20.11 -19.24 4.05
C GLU A 131 -20.65 -18.75 5.42
N GLU A 132 -20.12 -19.21 6.54
CA GLU A 132 -20.59 -18.83 7.88
C GLU A 132 -19.76 -17.73 8.56
N VAL A 133 -18.56 -17.38 8.06
CA VAL A 133 -17.62 -16.47 8.76
C VAL A 133 -17.31 -15.24 7.94
N LYS A 134 -18.25 -14.28 7.96
CA LYS A 134 -18.14 -12.98 7.26
C LYS A 134 -16.80 -12.24 7.46
N PRO A 135 -16.19 -12.17 8.67
CA PRO A 135 -14.90 -11.50 8.84
C PRO A 135 -13.74 -12.16 8.08
N ALA A 136 -13.75 -13.50 7.95
CA ALA A 136 -12.69 -14.23 7.24
C ALA A 136 -12.72 -13.95 5.74
N ALA A 137 -13.90 -13.86 5.13
CA ALA A 137 -14.06 -13.53 3.71
C ALA A 137 -13.49 -12.15 3.37
N PHE A 138 -13.66 -11.16 4.25
CA PHE A 138 -13.06 -9.84 4.08
C PHE A 138 -11.53 -9.87 4.12
N LEU A 139 -10.95 -10.61 5.05
CA LEU A 139 -9.50 -10.74 5.13
C LEU A 139 -8.94 -11.39 3.87
N LEU A 140 -9.58 -12.44 3.36
CA LEU A 140 -9.20 -13.11 2.13
C LEU A 140 -9.35 -12.21 0.90
N HIS A 141 -10.43 -11.44 0.82
CA HIS A 141 -10.60 -10.45 -0.25
C HIS A 141 -9.49 -9.39 -0.24
N ARG A 142 -9.08 -8.92 0.94
CA ARG A 142 -7.95 -7.98 1.06
C ARG A 142 -6.64 -8.59 0.55
N GLU A 143 -6.37 -9.85 0.88
CA GLU A 143 -5.20 -10.55 0.34
C GLU A 143 -5.32 -10.73 -1.17
N PHE A 144 -6.53 -11.00 -1.68
CA PHE A 144 -6.80 -11.04 -3.12
C PHE A 144 -6.46 -9.72 -3.81
N LEU A 145 -6.92 -8.57 -3.28
CA LEU A 145 -6.60 -7.25 -3.82
C LEU A 145 -5.10 -6.94 -3.77
N LYS A 146 -4.38 -7.34 -2.71
CA LYS A 146 -2.93 -7.16 -2.65
C LYS A 146 -2.22 -7.90 -3.78
N VAL A 147 -2.56 -9.17 -3.99
CA VAL A 147 -1.98 -9.97 -5.08
C VAL A 147 -2.33 -9.35 -6.44
N LEU A 148 -3.55 -8.88 -6.60
CA LEU A 148 -4.03 -8.22 -7.81
C LEU A 148 -3.23 -6.94 -8.11
N TYR A 149 -3.07 -6.05 -7.13
CA TYR A 149 -2.34 -4.79 -7.30
C TYR A 149 -0.85 -5.02 -7.53
N ALA A 150 -0.25 -6.00 -6.82
CA ALA A 150 1.14 -6.40 -7.03
C ALA A 150 1.39 -6.92 -8.46
N ALA A 151 0.40 -7.58 -9.08
CA ALA A 151 0.48 -8.06 -10.46
C ALA A 151 0.64 -6.92 -11.49
N SER A 152 0.32 -5.66 -11.14
CA SER A 152 0.64 -4.51 -11.99
C SER A 152 2.13 -4.34 -12.25
N GLY A 153 3.01 -4.92 -11.39
CA GLY A 153 4.46 -4.77 -11.45
C GLY A 153 4.94 -3.32 -11.25
N ASN A 154 4.05 -2.41 -10.81
CA ASN A 154 4.37 -1.03 -10.49
C ASN A 154 4.20 -0.80 -8.98
N ARG A 155 5.32 -0.90 -8.24
CA ARG A 155 5.32 -0.78 -6.78
C ARG A 155 4.80 0.55 -6.25
N VAL A 156 4.84 1.61 -7.04
CA VAL A 156 4.31 2.94 -6.65
C VAL A 156 2.78 2.92 -6.72
N LEU A 157 2.20 2.46 -7.84
CA LEU A 157 0.75 2.31 -7.98
C LEU A 157 0.18 1.32 -6.96
N GLU A 158 0.87 0.20 -6.75
CA GLU A 158 0.54 -0.77 -5.71
C GLU A 158 0.44 -0.10 -4.32
N ALA A 159 1.45 0.70 -3.93
CA ALA A 159 1.45 1.39 -2.65
C ALA A 159 0.26 2.36 -2.51
N TYR A 160 -0.07 3.12 -3.55
CA TYR A 160 -1.22 4.01 -3.55
C TYR A 160 -2.55 3.24 -3.47
N ALA A 161 -2.71 2.18 -4.24
CA ALA A 161 -3.91 1.34 -4.21
C ALA A 161 -4.13 0.73 -2.82
N LEU A 162 -3.07 0.19 -2.21
CA LEU A 162 -3.12 -0.35 -0.85
C LEU A 162 -3.40 0.72 0.21
N ALA A 163 -2.88 1.94 0.04
CA ALA A 163 -3.15 3.03 0.97
C ALA A 163 -4.62 3.47 0.93
N LEU A 164 -5.19 3.63 -0.26
CA LEU A 164 -6.61 3.95 -0.43
C LEU A 164 -7.49 2.84 0.12
N GLU A 165 -7.15 1.57 -0.12
CA GLU A 165 -7.87 0.42 0.42
C GLU A 165 -7.86 0.40 1.97
N LYS A 166 -6.70 0.64 2.60
CA LYS A 166 -6.59 0.70 4.06
C LYS A 166 -7.37 1.87 4.66
N SER A 167 -7.30 3.04 4.03
CA SER A 167 -8.06 4.23 4.48
C SER A 167 -9.56 3.97 4.42
N TRP A 168 -10.02 3.38 3.32
CA TRP A 168 -11.41 2.99 3.13
C TRP A 168 -11.92 2.07 4.25
N GLN A 169 -11.11 1.12 4.67
CA GLN A 169 -11.48 0.21 5.76
C GLN A 169 -11.60 0.90 7.11
N GLY A 170 -10.87 1.99 7.34
CA GLY A 170 -11.06 2.86 8.50
C GLY A 170 -12.47 3.44 8.51
N PHE A 171 -12.92 3.97 7.40
CA PHE A 171 -14.28 4.54 7.26
C PHE A 171 -15.39 3.50 7.44
N ILE A 172 -15.27 2.30 6.85
CA ILE A 172 -16.27 1.22 7.02
C ILE A 172 -16.31 0.74 8.49
N GLY A 173 -15.17 0.71 9.17
CA GLY A 173 -15.09 0.26 10.57
C GLY A 173 -15.91 1.11 11.51
N GLU A 174 -16.02 2.40 11.26
CA GLU A 174 -16.82 3.35 12.04
C GLU A 174 -18.32 3.30 11.67
N ALA A 175 -18.64 3.02 10.41
CA ALA A 175 -20.02 2.99 9.91
C ALA A 175 -20.83 1.73 10.26
N GLY A 176 -20.29 0.80 11.04
CA GLY A 176 -20.93 -0.34 11.75
C GLY A 176 -21.97 -1.23 11.05
N GLY A 177 -22.66 -0.77 10.02
CA GLY A 177 -23.83 -1.43 9.41
C GLY A 177 -23.60 -2.09 8.03
N ILE A 178 -22.55 -1.71 7.31
CA ILE A 178 -22.32 -2.10 5.91
C ILE A 178 -21.71 -3.50 5.79
N ARG A 179 -20.99 -3.95 6.82
CA ARG A 179 -20.38 -5.31 6.86
C ARG A 179 -21.34 -6.46 6.69
N ALA A 180 -22.65 -6.25 6.86
CA ALA A 180 -23.63 -7.34 6.87
C ALA A 180 -24.04 -7.83 5.47
N ARG A 181 -23.81 -7.04 4.40
CA ARG A 181 -24.33 -7.36 3.03
C ARG A 181 -23.26 -7.74 2.01
N MET A 182 -21.97 -7.63 2.31
CA MET A 182 -20.90 -7.61 1.33
C MET A 182 -20.26 -8.94 0.89
N PRO A 183 -20.28 -10.08 1.61
CA PRO A 183 -19.49 -11.24 1.20
C PRO A 183 -19.86 -11.81 -0.18
N GLU A 184 -21.14 -11.88 -0.52
CA GLU A 184 -21.59 -12.46 -1.80
C GLU A 184 -21.21 -11.56 -2.98
N THR A 185 -21.37 -10.25 -2.85
CA THR A 185 -21.01 -9.28 -3.90
C THR A 185 -19.51 -9.23 -4.15
N LEU A 186 -18.69 -9.35 -3.11
CA LEU A 186 -17.23 -9.39 -3.21
C LEU A 186 -16.75 -10.66 -3.93
N ILE A 187 -17.27 -11.82 -3.54
CA ILE A 187 -16.95 -13.10 -4.18
C ILE A 187 -17.34 -13.07 -5.67
N ASP A 188 -18.48 -12.48 -6.01
CA ASP A 188 -18.90 -12.36 -7.40
C ASP A 188 -18.04 -11.39 -8.21
N ALA A 189 -17.61 -10.29 -7.61
CA ALA A 189 -16.64 -9.38 -8.22
C ALA A 189 -15.30 -10.08 -8.47
N ASP A 190 -14.75 -10.80 -7.48
CA ASP A 190 -13.49 -11.53 -7.61
C ASP A 190 -13.53 -12.62 -8.68
N LYS A 191 -14.67 -13.32 -8.82
CA LYS A 191 -14.91 -14.26 -9.95
C LYS A 191 -14.83 -13.56 -11.31
N LYS A 192 -15.44 -12.39 -11.43
CA LYS A 192 -15.43 -11.61 -12.67
C LYS A 192 -14.04 -11.05 -12.97
N ILE A 193 -13.29 -10.63 -11.95
CA ILE A 193 -11.88 -10.21 -12.06
C ILE A 193 -11.05 -11.36 -12.63
N LEU A 194 -11.12 -12.55 -12.03
CA LEU A 194 -10.38 -13.72 -12.53
C LEU A 194 -10.77 -14.09 -13.98
N LYS A 195 -12.05 -13.98 -14.31
CA LYS A 195 -12.50 -14.21 -15.69
C LYS A 195 -11.85 -13.21 -16.66
N ALA A 196 -11.84 -11.93 -16.34
CA ALA A 196 -11.21 -10.89 -17.17
C ALA A 196 -9.70 -11.14 -17.34
N LEU A 197 -9.00 -11.51 -16.27
CA LEU A 197 -7.56 -11.84 -16.30
C LEU A 197 -7.27 -13.03 -17.21
N ARG A 198 -8.07 -14.10 -17.14
CA ARG A 198 -7.89 -15.32 -17.96
C ARG A 198 -8.06 -15.07 -19.47
N VAL A 199 -8.91 -14.12 -19.83
CA VAL A 199 -9.14 -13.78 -21.26
C VAL A 199 -8.38 -12.54 -21.69
N CYS A 200 -7.46 -12.04 -20.86
CA CYS A 200 -6.63 -10.86 -21.10
C CYS A 200 -7.45 -9.61 -21.45
N ASP A 201 -8.59 -9.42 -20.81
CA ASP A 201 -9.53 -8.30 -21.02
C ASP A 201 -9.26 -7.17 -20.03
N ALA A 202 -8.40 -6.23 -20.39
CA ALA A 202 -8.08 -5.09 -19.56
C ALA A 202 -9.28 -4.15 -19.34
N ARG A 203 -10.11 -3.96 -20.37
CA ARG A 203 -11.30 -3.12 -20.26
C ARG A 203 -12.35 -3.77 -19.35
N GLY A 204 -12.60 -5.06 -19.53
CA GLY A 204 -13.50 -5.81 -18.66
C GLY A 204 -13.01 -5.81 -17.21
N LEU A 205 -11.69 -5.91 -16.97
CA LEU A 205 -11.12 -5.80 -15.64
C LEU A 205 -11.39 -4.42 -15.01
N ALA A 206 -11.14 -3.33 -15.74
CA ALA A 206 -11.41 -1.96 -15.27
C ALA A 206 -12.90 -1.75 -14.96
N GLU A 207 -13.80 -2.21 -15.83
CA GLU A 207 -15.25 -2.13 -15.64
C GLU A 207 -15.71 -2.90 -14.39
N VAL A 208 -15.18 -4.11 -14.15
CA VAL A 208 -15.51 -4.90 -12.94
C VAL A 208 -15.02 -4.22 -11.68
N LEU A 209 -13.77 -3.77 -11.65
CA LEU A 209 -13.20 -3.06 -10.52
C LEU A 209 -13.99 -1.77 -10.23
N GLY A 210 -14.22 -0.95 -11.25
CA GLY A 210 -14.97 0.29 -11.11
C GLY A 210 -16.40 0.09 -10.62
N ARG A 211 -17.08 -0.99 -11.05
CA ARG A 211 -18.40 -1.35 -10.57
C ARG A 211 -18.37 -1.76 -9.10
N ALA A 212 -17.48 -2.66 -8.73
CA ALA A 212 -17.33 -3.10 -7.34
C ALA A 212 -17.08 -1.92 -6.39
N LEU A 213 -16.20 -0.99 -6.78
CA LEU A 213 -15.90 0.21 -6.00
C LEU A 213 -17.14 1.11 -5.83
N ARG A 214 -17.94 1.31 -6.89
CA ARG A 214 -19.17 2.10 -6.81
C ARG A 214 -20.23 1.42 -5.93
N GLU A 215 -20.44 0.13 -6.10
CA GLU A 215 -21.39 -0.63 -5.27
C GLU A 215 -21.02 -0.61 -3.79
N GLU A 216 -19.73 -0.58 -3.49
CA GLU A 216 -19.21 -0.49 -2.12
C GLU A 216 -19.36 0.91 -1.50
N MET A 217 -19.11 1.96 -2.26
CA MET A 217 -18.92 3.32 -1.71
C MET A 217 -20.12 4.24 -1.89
N LEU A 218 -20.87 4.13 -2.98
CA LEU A 218 -22.00 5.04 -3.25
C LEU A 218 -23.05 5.08 -2.15
N PRO A 219 -23.43 3.96 -1.50
CA PRO A 219 -24.40 3.98 -0.41
C PRO A 219 -23.97 4.82 0.80
N LEU A 220 -22.66 5.11 0.94
CA LEU A 220 -22.12 5.93 2.02
C LEU A 220 -21.96 7.40 1.65
N ILE A 221 -21.90 7.69 0.34
CA ILE A 221 -21.74 9.06 -0.17
C ILE A 221 -23.11 9.75 -0.29
N GLU A 222 -24.19 8.98 -0.49
CA GLU A 222 -25.55 9.48 -0.72
C GLU A 222 -26.36 9.72 0.57
N HIS A 223 -25.78 9.42 1.74
CA HIS A 223 -26.36 9.63 3.06
C HIS A 223 -25.57 10.64 3.87
#